data_1aa5664385af62c7a81034a583e564ea
#
_entry.id   1aa5664385af62c7a81034a583e564ea
#
_cell.length_a   1.000
_cell.length_b   1.000
_cell.length_c   1.000
_cell.angle_alpha   90.00
_cell.angle_beta   90.00
_cell.angle_gamma   90.00
#
_symmetry.space_group_name_H-M   'P 1'
#
loop_
_entity.id
_entity.type
_entity.pdbx_description
1 polymer ?
#
loop_
_entity_poly.entity_id
_entity_poly.type
_entity_poly.pdbx_seq_one_letter_code
_entity_poly.pdbx_strand_id
1 'polypeptide(L)'
;MKKNGFLMILFMMINLSFACAQDGIQKIKDTTPGQRAQFQTNLMKEKLKLNDGQLIKVEALNLKYALKFEPIIKSDESRFTKLREALDLQEQKDKELQTIFTKDQYTGYLAFEQELKSKLKARFKQ
;
A
#
# COMPACT_ATOMS: atom_id res chain seq x y z
N MET A 1 -9.63 17.69 -9.03
CA MET A 1 -9.55 17.60 -7.57
C MET A 1 -9.97 16.26 -7.02
N LYS A 2 -11.08 15.72 -7.46
CA LYS A 2 -11.52 14.38 -7.02
C LYS A 2 -10.71 13.22 -7.65
N LYS A 3 -9.92 13.50 -8.68
CA LYS A 3 -9.22 12.48 -9.47
C LYS A 3 -8.03 11.84 -8.78
N ASN A 4 -7.43 12.51 -7.83
CA ASN A 4 -6.19 12.06 -7.21
C ASN A 4 -6.39 11.34 -5.89
N GLY A 5 -7.56 11.52 -5.27
CA GLY A 5 -7.85 10.96 -3.97
C GLY A 5 -7.86 9.46 -3.93
N PHE A 6 -8.19 8.87 -5.04
CA PHE A 6 -8.41 7.46 -5.12
C PHE A 6 -7.12 6.65 -5.31
N LEU A 7 -6.22 7.16 -6.11
CA LEU A 7 -4.86 6.60 -6.23
C LEU A 7 -4.11 6.64 -4.89
N MET A 8 -4.47 7.60 -4.02
CA MET A 8 -3.88 7.70 -2.70
C MET A 8 -4.28 6.56 -1.76
N ILE A 9 -5.49 6.03 -1.87
CA ILE A 9 -5.93 4.93 -1.00
C ILE A 9 -5.03 3.71 -1.17
N LEU A 10 -4.69 3.42 -2.40
CA LEU A 10 -3.84 2.31 -2.74
C LEU A 10 -2.41 2.50 -2.29
N PHE A 11 -1.96 3.73 -2.29
CA PHE A 11 -0.58 4.10 -2.00
C PHE A 11 -0.33 4.53 -0.58
N MET A 12 -1.36 4.82 0.18
CA MET A 12 -1.18 5.20 1.59
C MET A 12 -0.76 4.06 2.49
N MET A 13 -0.87 2.85 2.01
CA MET A 13 -0.17 1.76 2.67
C MET A 13 1.36 1.92 2.57
N ILE A 14 1.81 2.86 1.75
CA ILE A 14 3.23 3.06 1.45
C ILE A 14 3.81 4.31 2.13
N ASN A 15 2.99 5.33 2.44
CA ASN A 15 3.53 6.64 2.78
C ASN A 15 2.87 7.33 3.96
N LEU A 16 3.03 6.77 5.15
CA LEU A 16 2.54 7.39 6.38
C LEU A 16 3.35 8.57 6.89
N SER A 17 4.52 8.79 6.32
CA SER A 17 5.46 9.76 6.86
C SER A 17 5.39 11.15 6.24
N PHE A 18 4.49 11.38 5.30
CA PHE A 18 4.47 12.65 4.57
C PHE A 18 3.23 13.48 4.86
N ALA A 19 3.47 14.65 5.42
CA ALA A 19 2.45 15.58 5.92
C ALA A 19 1.64 16.29 4.83
N CYS A 20 2.04 16.24 3.56
CA CYS A 20 1.39 16.95 2.46
C CYS A 20 0.86 16.00 1.39
N ALA A 21 -0.48 16.00 1.23
CA ALA A 21 -1.18 15.09 0.33
C ALA A 21 -0.83 15.27 -1.16
N GLN A 22 -0.55 16.48 -1.60
CA GLN A 22 -0.23 16.75 -3.01
C GLN A 22 1.20 16.34 -3.37
N ASP A 23 2.15 16.58 -2.49
CA ASP A 23 3.54 16.17 -2.67
C ASP A 23 3.67 14.65 -2.63
N GLY A 24 2.83 13.99 -1.84
CA GLY A 24 2.81 12.54 -1.73
C GLY A 24 2.45 11.83 -3.04
N ILE A 25 1.46 12.34 -3.77
CA ILE A 25 1.01 11.72 -5.04
C ILE A 25 2.07 11.85 -6.12
N GLN A 26 2.66 13.03 -6.26
CA GLN A 26 3.73 13.22 -7.24
C GLN A 26 4.93 12.35 -6.90
N LYS A 27 5.29 12.29 -5.64
CA LYS A 27 6.40 11.47 -5.15
C LYS A 27 6.20 9.97 -5.42
N ILE A 28 4.95 9.51 -5.36
CA ILE A 28 4.60 8.12 -5.70
C ILE A 28 4.82 7.83 -7.18
N LYS A 29 4.41 8.73 -8.05
CA LYS A 29 4.63 8.59 -9.49
C LYS A 29 6.11 8.59 -9.85
N ASP A 30 6.92 9.28 -9.05
CA ASP A 30 8.36 9.42 -9.26
C ASP A 30 9.18 8.28 -8.64
N THR A 31 8.54 7.42 -7.80
CA THR A 31 9.23 6.28 -7.19
C THR A 31 9.12 5.02 -8.06
N THR A 32 10.16 4.23 -8.04
CA THR A 32 10.16 2.92 -8.70
C THR A 32 9.35 1.89 -7.89
N PRO A 33 8.84 0.83 -8.53
CA PRO A 33 8.20 -0.27 -7.79
C PRO A 33 9.10 -0.85 -6.69
N GLY A 34 10.40 -0.98 -6.96
CA GLY A 34 11.36 -1.47 -5.97
C GLY A 34 11.48 -0.58 -4.74
N GLN A 35 11.53 0.73 -4.95
CA GLN A 35 11.58 1.69 -3.84
C GLN A 35 10.31 1.63 -2.98
N ARG A 36 9.15 1.54 -3.60
CA ARG A 36 7.89 1.39 -2.90
C ARG A 36 7.83 0.08 -2.09
N ALA A 37 8.25 -1.01 -2.71
CA ALA A 37 8.30 -2.31 -2.05
C ALA A 37 9.23 -2.32 -0.83
N GLN A 38 10.40 -1.74 -0.99
CA GLN A 38 11.38 -1.64 0.11
C GLN A 38 10.85 -0.82 1.28
N PHE A 39 10.21 0.31 0.96
CA PHE A 39 9.59 1.14 1.99
C PHE A 39 8.51 0.39 2.77
N GLN A 40 7.62 -0.31 2.06
CA GLN A 40 6.58 -1.13 2.70
C GLN A 40 7.18 -2.23 3.59
N THR A 41 8.21 -2.90 3.08
CA THR A 41 8.87 -3.97 3.81
C THR A 41 9.48 -3.48 5.11
N ASN A 42 10.18 -2.34 5.07
CA ASN A 42 10.76 -1.73 6.25
C ASN A 42 9.69 -1.33 7.28
N LEU A 43 8.59 -0.76 6.81
CA LEU A 43 7.48 -0.37 7.66
C LEU A 43 6.83 -1.59 8.34
N MET A 44 6.59 -2.65 7.59
CA MET A 44 6.04 -3.89 8.14
C MET A 44 7.00 -4.55 9.11
N LYS A 45 8.29 -4.54 8.80
CA LYS A 45 9.33 -5.07 9.71
C LYS A 45 9.26 -4.41 11.08
N GLU A 46 9.19 -3.08 11.09
CA GLU A 46 9.15 -2.30 12.34
C GLU A 46 7.82 -2.50 13.09
N LYS A 47 6.70 -2.39 12.38
CA LYS A 47 5.36 -2.43 13.00
C LYS A 47 4.95 -3.81 13.45
N LEU A 48 5.34 -4.85 12.73
CA LEU A 48 4.91 -6.23 12.99
C LEU A 48 6.01 -7.10 13.60
N LYS A 49 7.21 -6.57 13.75
CA LYS A 49 8.37 -7.28 14.31
C LYS A 49 8.61 -8.61 13.59
N LEU A 50 8.76 -8.53 12.27
CA LEU A 50 8.97 -9.70 11.42
C LEU A 50 10.33 -10.36 11.72
N ASN A 51 10.35 -11.68 11.77
CA ASN A 51 11.61 -12.43 11.83
C ASN A 51 12.27 -12.47 10.43
N ASP A 52 13.51 -12.96 10.37
CA ASP A 52 14.29 -12.97 9.12
C ASP A 52 13.64 -13.79 8.01
N GLY A 53 13.05 -14.93 8.34
CA GLY A 53 12.35 -15.77 7.36
C GLY A 53 11.10 -15.11 6.80
N GLN A 54 10.33 -14.45 7.65
CA GLN A 54 9.17 -13.67 7.23
C GLN A 54 9.58 -12.47 6.39
N LEU A 55 10.66 -11.79 6.78
CA LEU A 55 11.15 -10.59 6.09
C LEU A 55 11.47 -10.89 4.62
N ILE A 56 12.15 -11.99 4.34
CA ILE A 56 12.49 -12.42 2.97
C ILE A 56 11.21 -12.62 2.14
N LYS A 57 10.21 -13.29 2.71
CA LYS A 57 8.94 -13.55 2.03
C LYS A 57 8.14 -12.27 1.80
N VAL A 58 8.09 -11.39 2.79
CA VAL A 58 7.38 -10.11 2.70
C VAL A 58 8.04 -9.20 1.67
N GLU A 59 9.36 -9.15 1.63
CA GLU A 59 10.10 -8.37 0.64
C GLU A 59 9.76 -8.82 -0.78
N ALA A 60 9.83 -10.11 -1.05
CA ALA A 60 9.48 -10.68 -2.35
C ALA A 60 8.02 -10.40 -2.72
N LEU A 61 7.11 -10.52 -1.76
CA LEU A 61 5.69 -10.27 -1.97
C LEU A 61 5.40 -8.80 -2.26
N ASN A 62 5.98 -7.90 -1.48
CA ASN A 62 5.82 -6.46 -1.70
C ASN A 62 6.32 -6.03 -3.07
N LEU A 63 7.46 -6.57 -3.52
CA LEU A 63 7.97 -6.29 -4.86
C LEU A 63 7.02 -6.83 -5.94
N LYS A 64 6.55 -8.07 -5.80
CA LYS A 64 5.59 -8.68 -6.72
C LYS A 64 4.36 -7.79 -6.93
N TYR A 65 3.77 -7.31 -5.85
CA TYR A 65 2.59 -6.47 -5.93
C TYR A 65 2.89 -5.04 -6.36
N ALA A 66 4.01 -4.47 -5.98
CA ALA A 66 4.44 -3.16 -6.48
C ALA A 66 4.55 -3.16 -8.01
N LEU A 67 5.07 -4.25 -8.59
CA LEU A 67 5.14 -4.42 -10.04
C LEU A 67 3.76 -4.58 -10.67
N LYS A 68 2.84 -5.29 -10.02
CA LYS A 68 1.46 -5.45 -10.50
C LYS A 68 0.65 -4.15 -10.44
N PHE A 69 0.91 -3.29 -9.45
CA PHE A 69 0.25 -2.00 -9.33
C PHE A 69 0.75 -0.97 -10.35
N GLU A 70 1.96 -1.10 -10.85
CA GLU A 70 2.57 -0.13 -11.75
C GLU A 70 1.72 0.17 -13.00
N PRO A 71 1.21 -0.84 -13.74
CA PRO A 71 0.33 -0.59 -14.89
C PRO A 71 -0.95 0.17 -14.52
N ILE A 72 -1.51 -0.11 -13.35
CA ILE A 72 -2.73 0.56 -12.86
C ILE A 72 -2.44 2.04 -12.60
N ILE A 73 -1.30 2.34 -11.97
CA ILE A 73 -0.88 3.71 -11.68
C ILE A 73 -0.70 4.53 -12.95
N LYS A 74 -0.09 3.92 -13.96
CA LYS A 74 0.23 4.57 -15.24
C LYS A 74 -0.91 4.53 -16.25
N SER A 75 -1.96 3.77 -15.99
CA SER A 75 -3.10 3.61 -16.88
C SER A 75 -3.88 4.91 -17.05
N ASP A 76 -4.44 5.10 -18.25
CA ASP A 76 -5.37 6.19 -18.57
C ASP A 76 -6.84 5.80 -18.30
N GLU A 77 -7.07 4.63 -17.73
CA GLU A 77 -8.39 4.14 -17.36
C GLU A 77 -9.11 5.08 -16.39
N SER A 78 -10.45 4.97 -16.34
CA SER A 78 -11.24 5.74 -15.41
C SER A 78 -10.84 5.46 -13.95
N ARG A 79 -11.07 6.43 -13.09
CA ARG A 79 -10.79 6.29 -11.65
C ARG A 79 -11.50 5.09 -11.04
N PHE A 80 -12.71 4.85 -11.46
CA PHE A 80 -13.52 3.73 -10.96
C PHE A 80 -12.89 2.38 -11.35
N THR A 81 -12.43 2.26 -12.60
CA THR A 81 -11.74 1.06 -13.08
C THR A 81 -10.44 0.83 -12.32
N LYS A 82 -9.62 1.87 -12.20
CA LYS A 82 -8.37 1.81 -11.43
C LYS A 82 -8.62 1.39 -9.98
N LEU A 83 -9.68 1.92 -9.37
CA LEU A 83 -10.10 1.57 -8.02
C LEU A 83 -10.35 0.08 -7.88
N ARG A 84 -11.22 -0.41 -8.73
CA ARG A 84 -11.63 -1.80 -8.65
C ARG A 84 -10.44 -2.74 -8.83
N GLU A 85 -9.62 -2.50 -9.86
CA GLU A 85 -8.41 -3.29 -10.09
C GLU A 85 -7.45 -3.26 -8.90
N ALA A 86 -7.32 -2.10 -8.32
CA ALA A 86 -6.45 -1.87 -7.20
C ALA A 86 -6.93 -2.57 -5.92
N LEU A 87 -8.23 -2.53 -5.66
CA LEU A 87 -8.83 -3.24 -4.53
C LEU A 87 -8.70 -4.75 -4.70
N ASP A 88 -8.89 -5.25 -5.92
CA ASP A 88 -8.72 -6.67 -6.22
C ASP A 88 -7.28 -7.13 -5.96
N LEU A 89 -6.29 -6.35 -6.41
CA LEU A 89 -4.88 -6.64 -6.13
C LEU A 89 -4.56 -6.59 -4.65
N GLN A 90 -5.11 -5.61 -3.94
CA GLN A 90 -4.91 -5.47 -2.51
C GLN A 90 -5.47 -6.67 -1.75
N GLU A 91 -6.66 -7.13 -2.12
CA GLU A 91 -7.25 -8.32 -1.53
C GLU A 91 -6.39 -9.58 -1.75
N GLN A 92 -5.88 -9.74 -2.96
CA GLN A 92 -4.96 -10.85 -3.27
C GLN A 92 -3.70 -10.78 -2.41
N LYS A 93 -3.13 -9.58 -2.29
CA LYS A 93 -1.94 -9.35 -1.46
C LYS A 93 -2.20 -9.68 0.02
N ASP A 94 -3.34 -9.24 0.53
CA ASP A 94 -3.72 -9.49 1.93
C ASP A 94 -3.83 -10.98 2.22
N LYS A 95 -4.41 -11.74 1.30
CA LYS A 95 -4.52 -13.20 1.43
C LYS A 95 -3.14 -13.88 1.46
N GLU A 96 -2.22 -13.43 0.62
CA GLU A 96 -0.86 -13.96 0.61
C GLU A 96 -0.09 -13.58 1.88
N LEU A 97 -0.23 -12.34 2.36
CA LEU A 97 0.38 -11.89 3.61
C LEU A 97 -0.13 -12.69 4.81
N GLN A 98 -1.42 -13.03 4.81
CA GLN A 98 -2.02 -13.84 5.87
C GLN A 98 -1.31 -15.19 6.05
N THR A 99 -0.79 -15.76 4.97
CA THR A 99 -0.06 -17.04 5.03
C THR A 99 1.35 -16.89 5.61
N ILE A 100 1.91 -15.68 5.58
CA ILE A 100 3.27 -15.40 6.07
C ILE A 100 3.25 -14.97 7.53
N PHE A 101 2.25 -14.17 7.93
CA PHE A 101 2.15 -13.61 9.26
C PHE A 101 1.57 -14.59 10.28
N THR A 102 1.97 -14.43 11.53
CA THR A 102 1.22 -15.05 12.64
C THR A 102 -0.16 -14.37 12.74
N LYS A 103 -1.07 -15.00 13.48
CA LYS A 103 -2.41 -14.45 13.71
C LYS A 103 -2.35 -13.04 14.31
N ASP A 104 -1.47 -12.83 15.29
CA ASP A 104 -1.31 -11.53 15.94
C ASP A 104 -0.72 -10.48 14.98
N GLN A 105 0.27 -10.87 14.19
CA GLN A 105 0.86 -9.99 13.17
C GLN A 105 -0.17 -9.59 12.12
N TYR A 106 -0.99 -10.53 11.66
CA TYR A 106 -2.02 -10.24 10.68
C TYR A 106 -3.10 -9.31 11.24
N THR A 107 -3.50 -9.51 12.49
CA THR A 107 -4.41 -8.61 13.19
C THR A 107 -3.82 -7.19 13.27
N GLY A 108 -2.55 -7.08 13.61
CA GLY A 108 -1.83 -5.79 13.63
C GLY A 108 -1.76 -5.15 12.24
N TYR A 109 -1.53 -5.93 11.22
CA TYR A 109 -1.51 -5.48 9.84
C TYR A 109 -2.87 -4.91 9.41
N LEU A 110 -3.96 -5.61 9.69
CA LEU A 110 -5.32 -5.14 9.38
C LEU A 110 -5.68 -3.86 10.15
N ALA A 111 -5.27 -3.75 11.41
CA ALA A 111 -5.46 -2.54 12.21
C ALA A 111 -4.72 -1.36 11.61
N PHE A 112 -3.52 -1.57 11.16
CA PHE A 112 -2.70 -0.56 10.48
C PHE A 112 -3.34 -0.09 9.17
N GLU A 113 -3.82 -1.03 8.33
CA GLU A 113 -4.57 -0.69 7.12
C GLU A 113 -5.82 0.15 7.43
N GLN A 114 -6.55 -0.23 8.46
CA GLN A 114 -7.76 0.48 8.86
C GLN A 114 -7.46 1.90 9.34
N GLU A 115 -6.40 2.07 10.09
CA GLU A 115 -5.93 3.40 10.51
C GLU A 115 -5.58 4.28 9.30
N LEU A 116 -4.89 3.71 8.32
CA LEU A 116 -4.57 4.41 7.08
C LEU A 116 -5.80 4.85 6.32
N LYS A 117 -6.75 3.94 6.17
CA LYS A 117 -8.02 4.23 5.49
C LYS A 117 -8.80 5.34 6.21
N SER A 118 -8.80 5.33 7.54
CA SER A 118 -9.47 6.35 8.35
C SER A 118 -8.83 7.72 8.20
N LYS A 119 -7.51 7.79 8.26
CA LYS A 119 -6.75 9.05 8.06
C LYS A 119 -6.98 9.60 6.66
N LEU A 120 -7.06 8.74 5.69
CA LEU A 120 -7.33 9.12 4.31
C LEU A 120 -8.72 9.72 4.16
N LYS A 121 -9.74 9.02 4.65
CA LYS A 121 -11.12 9.53 4.62
C LYS A 121 -11.25 10.89 5.29
N ALA A 122 -10.57 11.11 6.41
CA ALA A 122 -10.59 12.39 7.11
C ALA A 122 -10.04 13.54 6.25
N ARG A 123 -9.00 13.26 5.44
CA ARG A 123 -8.44 14.26 4.53
C ARG A 123 -9.36 14.61 3.37
N PHE A 124 -10.19 13.67 2.93
CA PHE A 124 -11.11 13.92 1.81
C PHE A 124 -12.41 14.60 2.21
N LYS A 125 -12.72 14.67 3.51
CA LYS A 125 -13.90 15.40 4.01
C LYS A 125 -13.65 16.90 4.17
N GLN A 126 -12.41 17.31 4.05
CA GLN A 126 -12.03 18.72 4.05
C GLN A 126 -11.94 19.25 2.62
#